data_d7ddc5cdfb4ac818fbb98f17073ce4a4
#
_entry.id   d7ddc5cdfb4ac818fbb98f17073ce4a4
#
_cell.length_a   1.000
_cell.length_b   1.000
_cell.length_c   1.000
_cell.angle_alpha   90.00
_cell.angle_beta   90.00
_cell.angle_gamma   90.00
#
_symmetry.space_group_name_H-M   'P 1'
#
loop_
_entity.id
_entity.type
_entity.pdbx_description
1 polymer ?
#
loop_
_entity_poly.entity_id
_entity_poly.type
_entity_poly.pdbx_seq_one_letter_code
_entity_poly.pdbx_strand_id
1 'polypeptide(L)'
;MIKFKLAAISAVLMLTLMYSCDYEFIEPPYIEPPQGLSFSEDIIPIFDASCNTSGCHVQGHFAVDLTPENAFSSLFAKDMIDVATPTESRLYVKLNDGNGTHSSRSTAEQRAYILQWIEEGALDN
;
A
#
# COMPACT_ATOMS: atom_id res chain seq x y z
N MET A 1 10.40 -54.18 -26.75
CA MET A 1 9.02 -53.66 -26.58
C MET A 1 8.75 -53.05 -25.19
N ILE A 2 9.20 -53.64 -24.10
CA ILE A 2 8.98 -53.12 -22.71
C ILE A 2 9.65 -51.77 -22.48
N LYS A 3 10.88 -51.58 -22.96
CA LYS A 3 11.63 -50.29 -22.80
C LYS A 3 10.93 -49.12 -23.50
N PHE A 4 10.30 -49.31 -24.64
CA PHE A 4 9.54 -48.30 -25.36
C PHE A 4 8.24 -47.91 -24.61
N LYS A 5 7.58 -48.89 -24.00
CA LYS A 5 6.36 -48.65 -23.19
C LYS A 5 6.67 -47.85 -21.92
N LEU A 6 7.79 -48.15 -21.26
CA LEU A 6 8.24 -47.42 -20.07
C LEU A 6 8.63 -45.98 -20.39
N ALA A 7 9.30 -45.73 -21.53
CA ALA A 7 9.64 -44.37 -21.97
C ALA A 7 8.39 -43.52 -22.31
N ALA A 8 7.38 -44.14 -22.93
CA ALA A 8 6.12 -43.48 -23.26
C ALA A 8 5.33 -43.10 -21.99
N ILE A 9 5.28 -43.99 -20.99
CA ILE A 9 4.60 -43.72 -19.70
C ILE A 9 5.31 -42.60 -18.94
N SER A 10 6.64 -42.59 -18.92
CA SER A 10 7.42 -41.53 -18.27
C SER A 10 7.22 -40.16 -18.96
N ALA A 11 7.14 -40.14 -20.28
CA ALA A 11 6.87 -38.88 -21.02
C ALA A 11 5.46 -38.31 -20.74
N VAL A 12 4.46 -39.20 -20.69
CA VAL A 12 3.07 -38.75 -20.35
C VAL A 12 2.99 -38.25 -18.90
N LEU A 13 3.66 -38.92 -17.96
CA LEU A 13 3.68 -38.50 -16.56
C LEU A 13 4.40 -37.15 -16.39
N MET A 14 5.48 -36.86 -17.14
CA MET A 14 6.13 -35.55 -17.13
C MET A 14 5.25 -34.48 -17.76
N LEU A 15 4.49 -34.77 -18.80
CA LEU A 15 3.59 -33.79 -19.43
C LEU A 15 2.45 -33.40 -18.50
N THR A 16 1.91 -34.30 -17.68
CA THR A 16 0.83 -33.97 -16.75
C THR A 16 1.27 -33.12 -15.57
N LEU A 17 2.54 -33.13 -15.19
CA LEU A 17 3.09 -32.29 -14.12
C LEU A 17 3.26 -30.81 -14.52
N MET A 18 3.25 -30.51 -15.80
CA MET A 18 3.38 -29.14 -16.32
C MET A 18 2.07 -28.33 -16.30
N TYR A 19 0.92 -28.98 -16.08
CA TYR A 19 -0.39 -28.32 -16.07
C TYR A 19 -0.90 -27.92 -14.69
N SER A 20 -0.07 -28.00 -13.63
CA SER A 20 -0.54 -27.91 -12.24
C SER A 20 -0.40 -26.57 -11.54
N CYS A 21 -0.13 -25.47 -12.24
CA CYS A 21 -0.09 -24.13 -11.61
C CYS A 21 -0.86 -23.12 -12.43
N ASP A 22 -2.18 -23.15 -12.30
CA ASP A 22 -2.99 -21.98 -12.65
C ASP A 22 -3.12 -21.12 -11.39
N TYR A 23 -2.39 -20.00 -11.34
CA TYR A 23 -2.47 -19.04 -10.25
C TYR A 23 -3.50 -17.97 -10.64
N GLU A 24 -4.70 -18.10 -10.11
CA GLU A 24 -5.72 -17.07 -10.25
C GLU A 24 -5.41 -15.95 -9.24
N PHE A 25 -4.89 -14.83 -9.74
CA PHE A 25 -4.72 -13.61 -8.95
C PHE A 25 -6.10 -12.99 -8.73
N ILE A 26 -6.62 -13.14 -7.52
CA ILE A 26 -7.82 -12.42 -7.10
C ILE A 26 -7.41 -10.98 -6.81
N GLU A 27 -7.70 -10.06 -7.73
CA GLU A 27 -7.55 -8.63 -7.43
C GLU A 27 -8.48 -8.27 -6.26
N PRO A 28 -7.93 -7.63 -5.19
CA PRO A 28 -8.78 -7.13 -4.13
C PRO A 28 -9.81 -6.15 -4.71
N PRO A 29 -11.05 -6.13 -4.19
CA PRO A 29 -12.07 -5.21 -4.69
C PRO A 29 -11.54 -3.77 -4.60
N TYR A 30 -11.72 -3.01 -5.67
CA TYR A 30 -11.45 -1.57 -5.67
C TYR A 30 -12.38 -0.91 -4.65
N ILE A 31 -11.81 -0.21 -3.70
CA ILE A 31 -12.54 0.55 -2.70
C ILE A 31 -12.52 2.00 -3.17
N GLU A 32 -13.69 2.49 -3.59
CA GLU A 32 -13.85 3.90 -3.95
C GLU A 32 -13.95 4.72 -2.66
N PRO A 33 -12.97 5.59 -2.36
CA PRO A 33 -13.03 6.42 -1.17
C PRO A 33 -14.10 7.51 -1.30
N PRO A 34 -14.68 7.99 -0.19
CA PRO A 34 -15.61 9.11 -0.22
C PRO A 34 -14.93 10.38 -0.73
N GLN A 35 -15.73 11.31 -1.26
CA GLN A 35 -15.27 12.64 -1.64
C GLN A 35 -15.32 13.61 -0.45
N GLY A 36 -14.49 14.65 -0.48
CA GLY A 36 -14.49 15.71 0.53
C GLY A 36 -13.86 15.26 1.85
N LEU A 37 -12.75 14.53 1.77
CA LEU A 37 -12.04 14.04 2.94
C LEU A 37 -11.46 15.17 3.78
N SER A 38 -11.64 15.06 5.10
CA SER A 38 -11.04 15.94 6.10
C SER A 38 -9.69 15.39 6.57
N PHE A 39 -8.68 16.24 6.63
CA PHE A 39 -7.39 15.83 7.20
C PHE A 39 -7.54 15.44 8.66
N SER A 40 -8.24 16.25 9.45
CA SER A 40 -8.40 15.99 10.89
C SER A 40 -9.32 14.82 11.22
N GLU A 41 -10.39 14.61 10.45
CA GLU A 41 -11.40 13.58 10.76
C GLU A 41 -11.14 12.24 10.07
N ASP A 42 -10.51 12.25 8.88
CA ASP A 42 -10.34 11.04 8.07
C ASP A 42 -8.87 10.57 7.98
N ILE A 43 -7.91 11.51 7.88
CA ILE A 43 -6.50 11.15 7.65
C ILE A 43 -5.74 10.98 8.97
N ILE A 44 -5.91 11.89 9.94
CA ILE A 44 -5.25 11.78 11.25
C ILE A 44 -5.56 10.46 11.96
N PRO A 45 -6.81 9.95 11.99
CA PRO A 45 -7.09 8.64 12.59
C PRO A 45 -6.32 7.47 11.96
N ILE A 46 -6.01 7.55 10.66
CA ILE A 46 -5.18 6.54 9.98
C ILE A 46 -3.75 6.57 10.54
N PHE A 47 -3.19 7.77 10.72
CA PHE A 47 -1.84 7.92 11.27
C PHE A 47 -1.76 7.47 12.72
N ASP A 48 -2.75 7.82 13.54
CA ASP A 48 -2.81 7.42 14.95
C ASP A 48 -2.93 5.90 15.13
N ALA A 49 -3.71 5.24 14.28
CA ALA A 49 -3.91 3.80 14.37
C ALA A 49 -2.66 2.98 14.01
N SER A 50 -1.81 3.48 13.09
CA SER A 50 -0.80 2.64 12.45
C SER A 50 0.59 3.25 12.34
N CYS A 51 0.72 4.57 12.33
CA CYS A 51 1.96 5.27 11.98
C CYS A 51 2.57 6.01 13.18
N ASN A 52 1.75 6.72 13.95
CA ASN A 52 2.13 7.47 15.14
C ASN A 52 2.17 6.57 16.38
N THR A 53 2.81 5.42 16.28
CA THR A 53 2.97 4.47 17.38
C THR A 53 4.35 4.60 18.01
N SER A 54 4.51 4.10 19.24
CA SER A 54 5.77 4.18 19.98
C SER A 54 6.98 3.72 19.16
N GLY A 55 7.97 4.60 19.02
CA GLY A 55 9.20 4.35 18.27
C GLY A 55 9.08 4.58 16.75
N CYS A 56 7.91 4.98 16.25
CA CYS A 56 7.69 5.32 14.84
C CYS A 56 7.54 6.84 14.66
N HIS A 57 6.51 7.32 13.98
CA HIS A 57 6.35 8.73 13.62
C HIS A 57 5.77 9.60 14.75
N VAL A 58 6.35 9.49 15.95
CA VAL A 58 5.98 10.23 17.14
C VAL A 58 6.50 11.68 17.11
N GLN A 59 6.09 12.49 18.08
CA GLN A 59 6.52 13.88 18.21
C GLN A 59 8.04 14.04 18.12
N GLY A 60 8.48 14.93 17.23
CA GLY A 60 9.89 15.22 17.00
C GLY A 60 10.64 14.15 16.22
N HIS A 61 9.96 13.21 15.57
CA HIS A 61 10.62 12.19 14.76
C HIS A 61 11.41 12.82 13.60
N PHE A 62 12.65 12.37 13.41
CA PHE A 62 13.60 12.99 12.46
C PHE A 62 13.14 12.94 10.99
N ALA A 63 12.40 11.91 10.59
CA ALA A 63 11.92 11.76 9.22
C ALA A 63 10.61 12.54 9.00
N VAL A 64 9.52 12.12 9.63
CA VAL A 64 8.21 12.76 9.59
C VAL A 64 7.57 12.59 10.96
N ASP A 65 7.03 13.66 11.51
CA ASP A 65 6.20 13.63 12.72
C ASP A 65 4.73 13.53 12.28
N LEU A 66 4.06 12.45 12.64
CA LEU A 66 2.67 12.18 12.26
C LEU A 66 1.71 12.30 13.46
N THR A 67 2.11 13.04 14.49
CA THR A 67 1.19 13.40 15.56
C THR A 67 0.13 14.39 15.05
N PRO A 68 -1.09 14.39 15.60
CA PRO A 68 -2.18 15.25 15.12
C PRO A 68 -1.79 16.71 14.94
N GLU A 69 -1.00 17.26 15.88
CA GLU A 69 -0.60 18.66 15.88
C GLU A 69 0.48 19.01 14.83
N ASN A 70 1.27 18.01 14.41
CA ASN A 70 2.45 18.26 13.57
C ASN A 70 2.38 17.60 12.19
N ALA A 71 1.48 16.63 12.00
CA ALA A 71 1.45 15.79 10.81
C ALA A 71 1.37 16.59 9.52
N PHE A 72 0.43 17.54 9.43
CA PHE A 72 0.26 18.35 8.22
C PHE A 72 1.54 19.09 7.87
N SER A 73 2.03 19.93 8.79
CA SER A 73 3.24 20.73 8.58
C SER A 73 4.48 19.86 8.30
N SER A 74 4.60 18.72 8.98
CA SER A 74 5.72 17.81 8.81
C SER A 74 5.71 17.11 7.45
N LEU A 75 4.54 16.70 6.95
CA LEU A 75 4.40 16.10 5.62
C LEU A 75 4.86 17.05 4.51
N PHE A 76 4.44 18.31 4.56
CA PHE A 76 4.85 19.31 3.57
C PHE A 76 6.31 19.73 3.73
N ALA A 77 6.79 19.95 4.96
CA ALA A 77 8.19 20.31 5.22
C ALA A 77 9.21 19.25 4.78
N LYS A 78 8.75 17.98 4.63
CA LYS A 78 9.58 16.86 4.20
C LYS A 78 9.32 16.42 2.77
N ASP A 79 8.62 17.22 1.98
CA ASP A 79 8.26 16.92 0.58
C ASP A 79 7.61 15.54 0.42
N MET A 80 6.70 15.19 1.34
CA MET A 80 6.01 13.90 1.30
C MET A 80 4.78 13.93 0.42
N ILE A 81 4.25 15.12 0.10
CA ILE A 81 3.01 15.34 -0.65
C ILE A 81 3.33 16.07 -1.95
N ASP A 82 2.81 15.52 -3.05
CA ASP A 82 2.81 16.13 -4.37
C ASP A 82 1.37 16.14 -4.91
N VAL A 83 0.73 17.30 -4.87
CA VAL A 83 -0.64 17.47 -5.34
C VAL A 83 -0.74 17.53 -6.87
N ALA A 84 0.36 17.77 -7.58
CA ALA A 84 0.39 17.79 -9.04
C ALA A 84 0.44 16.37 -9.61
N THR A 85 1.13 15.47 -8.92
CA THR A 85 1.21 14.05 -9.25
C THR A 85 0.94 13.16 -8.02
N PRO A 86 -0.31 13.08 -7.55
CA PRO A 86 -0.68 12.44 -6.27
C PRO A 86 -0.14 11.04 -6.08
N THR A 87 -0.18 10.22 -7.13
CA THR A 87 0.35 8.84 -7.11
C THR A 87 1.87 8.75 -6.98
N GLU A 88 2.60 9.84 -7.25
CA GLU A 88 4.05 9.96 -7.07
C GLU A 88 4.43 10.59 -5.73
N SER A 89 3.44 11.06 -4.95
CA SER A 89 3.68 11.53 -3.58
C SER A 89 4.48 10.52 -2.78
N ARG A 90 5.57 10.96 -2.16
CA ARG A 90 6.46 10.06 -1.39
C ARG A 90 5.71 9.32 -0.30
N LEU A 91 4.70 9.93 0.33
CA LEU A 91 3.81 9.27 1.28
C LEU A 91 3.12 8.06 0.63
N TYR A 92 2.43 8.30 -0.49
CA TYR A 92 1.67 7.25 -1.18
C TYR A 92 2.57 6.13 -1.70
N VAL A 93 3.70 6.48 -2.33
CA VAL A 93 4.69 5.50 -2.81
C VAL A 93 5.21 4.62 -1.68
N LYS A 94 5.52 5.20 -0.51
CA LYS A 94 5.99 4.46 0.67
C LYS A 94 4.93 3.49 1.21
N LEU A 95 3.67 3.86 1.17
CA LEU A 95 2.56 3.00 1.62
C LEU A 95 2.27 1.84 0.64
N ASN A 96 2.64 1.99 -0.64
CA ASN A 96 2.46 0.98 -1.69
C ASN A 96 3.73 0.20 -2.03
N ASP A 97 4.81 0.40 -1.33
CA ASP A 97 6.10 -0.23 -1.53
C ASP A 97 6.08 -1.73 -1.22
N GLY A 98 5.27 -2.56 -1.70
CA GLY A 98 5.05 -4.02 -1.50
C GLY A 98 6.04 -4.85 -0.64
N ASN A 99 7.25 -4.36 -0.41
CA ASN A 99 8.32 -5.02 0.35
C ASN A 99 8.69 -4.26 1.64
N GLY A 100 8.04 -3.14 1.94
CA GLY A 100 8.41 -2.26 3.05
C GLY A 100 7.57 -2.46 4.31
N THR A 101 8.11 -1.99 5.43
CA THR A 101 7.40 -1.96 6.72
C THR A 101 6.11 -1.13 6.65
N HIS A 102 6.05 -0.13 5.76
CA HIS A 102 4.92 0.79 5.64
C HIS A 102 3.70 0.14 4.97
N SER A 103 3.91 -0.64 3.91
CA SER A 103 2.81 -1.30 3.20
C SER A 103 2.06 -2.32 4.06
N SER A 104 2.74 -2.97 5.01
CA SER A 104 2.12 -3.91 5.93
C SER A 104 1.35 -3.25 7.09
N ARG A 105 1.54 -1.95 7.31
CA ARG A 105 0.89 -1.18 8.38
C ARG A 105 -0.34 -0.40 7.94
N SER A 106 -0.66 -0.40 6.65
CA SER A 106 -1.84 0.27 6.10
C SER A 106 -2.69 -0.70 5.31
N THR A 107 -4.01 -0.57 5.42
CA THR A 107 -4.94 -1.32 4.58
C THR A 107 -5.05 -0.70 3.19
N ALA A 108 -5.59 -1.43 2.21
CA ALA A 108 -5.86 -0.88 0.88
C ALA A 108 -6.82 0.31 0.95
N GLU A 109 -7.82 0.24 1.83
CA GLU A 109 -8.77 1.33 2.09
C GLU A 109 -8.08 2.58 2.63
N GLN A 110 -7.24 2.46 3.65
CA GLN A 110 -6.48 3.58 4.21
C GLN A 110 -5.58 4.25 3.16
N ARG A 111 -4.95 3.47 2.29
CA ARG A 111 -4.17 4.01 1.18
C ARG A 111 -5.02 4.74 0.15
N ALA A 112 -6.22 4.25 -0.13
CA ALA A 112 -7.17 4.90 -1.01
C ALA A 112 -7.64 6.25 -0.44
N TYR A 113 -7.94 6.32 0.87
CA TYR A 113 -8.28 7.57 1.56
C TYR A 113 -7.14 8.60 1.46
N ILE A 114 -5.91 8.18 1.75
CA ILE A 114 -4.75 9.06 1.67
C ILE A 114 -4.55 9.58 0.23
N LEU A 115 -4.67 8.72 -0.78
CA LEU A 115 -4.55 9.14 -2.17
C LEU A 115 -5.64 10.13 -2.54
N GLN A 116 -6.90 9.84 -2.21
CA GLN A 116 -8.03 10.73 -2.49
C GLN A 116 -7.86 12.10 -1.84
N TRP A 117 -7.42 12.16 -0.57
CA TRP A 117 -7.13 13.42 0.10
C TRP A 117 -6.04 14.22 -0.64
N ILE A 118 -5.00 13.56 -1.16
CA ILE A 118 -3.95 14.24 -1.95
C ILE A 118 -4.52 14.74 -3.28
N GLU A 119 -5.36 13.96 -3.97
CA GLU A 119 -6.03 14.33 -5.21
C GLU A 119 -6.98 15.52 -5.04
N GLU A 120 -7.59 15.66 -3.87
CA GLU A 120 -8.44 16.80 -3.49
C GLU A 120 -7.65 18.04 -3.08
N GLY A 121 -6.33 18.00 -3.18
CA GLY A 121 -5.43 19.13 -2.92
C GLY A 121 -4.76 19.10 -1.56
N ALA A 122 -4.86 18.01 -0.82
CA ALA A 122 -4.22 17.81 0.48
C ALA A 122 -4.49 18.97 1.46
N LEU A 123 -5.76 19.29 1.68
CA LEU A 123 -6.17 20.41 2.51
C LEU A 123 -5.99 20.10 4.01
N ASP A 124 -5.66 21.14 4.79
CA ASP A 124 -5.62 21.11 6.25
C ASP A 124 -6.98 21.56 6.79
N ASN A 125 -7.93 20.63 6.95
CA ASN A 125 -9.32 20.89 7.28
C ASN A 125 -9.88 19.92 8.34
#